data_125a3f28eb906b6a75b4803540fdd0a8
#
_entry.id   125a3f28eb906b6a75b4803540fdd0a8
#
_cell.length_a   1.000
_cell.length_b   1.000
_cell.length_c   1.000
_cell.angle_alpha   90.00
_cell.angle_beta   90.00
_cell.angle_gamma   90.00
#
_symmetry.space_group_name_H-M   'P 1'
#
loop_
_entity.id
_entity.type
_entity.pdbx_description
1 polymer ?
#
loop_
_entity_poly.entity_id
_entity_poly.type
_entity_poly.pdbx_seq_one_letter_code
_entity_poly.pdbx_strand_id
1 'polypeptide(L)'
;ENKNTIRNKYKIKESDILLLTVSRVEEKKGFVKMLNTFEIMKSMNENLKWMIVGDGGFLESLKEIAFRKGIFDSLIIVGKIPRSELCMFYNSADIFWLLSEYQEAFGLVYIESQACGVPAIGYNNSGVREAVVDGVTGYLINNLDEMLDIVVTKKFQIITNESLYDFSKKFDSKQCYLKILKAFNEKVINE
;
A
#
# COMPACT_ATOMS: atom_id res chain seq x y z
N GLU A 1 10.70 6.09 -13.71
CA GLU A 1 10.11 5.08 -14.62
C GLU A 1 8.65 5.44 -14.88
N ASN A 2 8.18 5.21 -16.11
CA ASN A 2 6.90 5.73 -16.55
C ASN A 2 5.74 4.93 -15.89
N LYS A 3 4.83 5.62 -15.16
CA LYS A 3 3.58 5.08 -14.58
C LYS A 3 2.81 4.17 -15.55
N ASN A 4 2.90 4.46 -16.84
CA ASN A 4 2.14 3.78 -17.89
C ASN A 4 2.65 2.39 -18.25
N THR A 5 3.90 2.01 -17.91
CA THR A 5 4.46 0.71 -18.32
C THR A 5 3.64 -0.47 -17.76
N ILE A 6 3.39 -0.49 -16.45
CA ILE A 6 2.61 -1.53 -15.80
C ILE A 6 1.12 -1.39 -16.15
N ARG A 7 0.59 -0.15 -16.20
CA ARG A 7 -0.83 0.07 -16.57
C ARG A 7 -1.14 -0.47 -17.97
N ASN A 8 -0.26 -0.22 -18.95
CA ASN A 8 -0.40 -0.75 -20.31
C ASN A 8 -0.31 -2.29 -20.36
N LYS A 9 0.66 -2.87 -19.64
CA LYS A 9 0.84 -4.32 -19.56
C LYS A 9 -0.43 -5.03 -19.07
N TYR A 10 -1.10 -4.45 -18.06
CA TYR A 10 -2.31 -5.03 -17.46
C TYR A 10 -3.61 -4.39 -17.94
N LYS A 11 -3.56 -3.60 -19.03
CA LYS A 11 -4.73 -2.97 -19.66
C LYS A 11 -5.56 -2.11 -18.70
N ILE A 12 -4.88 -1.42 -17.78
CA ILE A 12 -5.48 -0.49 -16.82
C ILE A 12 -5.62 0.86 -17.52
N LYS A 13 -6.86 1.36 -17.60
CA LYS A 13 -7.17 2.64 -18.26
C LYS A 13 -6.68 3.82 -17.42
N GLU A 14 -6.47 4.96 -18.04
CA GLU A 14 -6.14 6.20 -17.33
C GLU A 14 -7.24 6.63 -16.36
N SER A 15 -8.51 6.37 -16.73
CA SER A 15 -9.67 6.62 -15.88
C SER A 15 -9.82 5.67 -14.69
N ASP A 16 -9.12 4.54 -14.69
CA ASP A 16 -9.20 3.57 -13.60
C ASP A 16 -8.43 4.06 -12.38
N ILE A 17 -9.02 3.91 -11.21
CA ILE A 17 -8.33 4.04 -9.91
C ILE A 17 -7.71 2.68 -9.59
N LEU A 18 -6.39 2.65 -9.48
CA LEU A 18 -5.63 1.45 -9.17
C LEU A 18 -5.23 1.41 -7.70
N LEU A 19 -5.86 0.53 -6.95
CA LEU A 19 -5.41 0.13 -5.61
C LEU A 19 -4.28 -0.91 -5.74
N LEU A 20 -3.24 -0.78 -4.94
CA LEU A 20 -2.13 -1.73 -4.89
C LEU A 20 -1.97 -2.32 -3.50
N THR A 21 -1.74 -3.62 -3.43
CA THR A 21 -1.25 -4.32 -2.25
C THR A 21 0.03 -5.08 -2.59
N VAL A 22 1.07 -4.92 -1.80
CA VAL A 22 2.32 -5.68 -1.88
C VAL A 22 2.51 -6.40 -0.56
N SER A 23 2.29 -7.70 -0.53
CA SER A 23 2.47 -8.50 0.69
C SER A 23 2.51 -10.00 0.39
N ARG A 24 2.90 -10.81 1.39
CA ARG A 24 2.57 -12.24 1.34
C ARG A 24 1.04 -12.40 1.39
N VAL A 25 0.51 -13.26 0.53
CA VAL A 25 -0.93 -13.54 0.46
C VAL A 25 -1.29 -14.58 1.53
N GLU A 26 -1.45 -14.11 2.75
CA GLU A 26 -1.83 -14.89 3.93
C GLU A 26 -3.12 -14.32 4.53
N GLU A 27 -3.97 -15.17 5.09
CA GLU A 27 -5.27 -14.77 5.65
C GLU A 27 -5.13 -13.64 6.68
N LYS A 28 -4.14 -13.74 7.57
CA LYS A 28 -3.84 -12.73 8.61
C LYS A 28 -3.46 -11.34 8.07
N LYS A 29 -3.18 -11.21 6.77
CA LYS A 29 -2.95 -9.91 6.12
C LYS A 29 -4.24 -9.17 5.77
N GLY A 30 -5.40 -9.68 6.24
CA GLY A 30 -6.69 -9.00 6.14
C GLY A 30 -7.35 -9.07 4.76
N PHE A 31 -6.92 -10.00 3.89
CA PHE A 31 -7.46 -10.10 2.53
C PHE A 31 -8.96 -10.35 2.48
N VAL A 32 -9.55 -11.08 3.44
CA VAL A 32 -11.00 -11.29 3.51
C VAL A 32 -11.74 -9.97 3.71
N LYS A 33 -11.30 -9.15 4.66
CA LYS A 33 -11.87 -7.81 4.88
C LYS A 33 -11.65 -6.90 3.69
N MET A 34 -10.45 -6.94 3.11
CA MET A 34 -10.14 -6.16 1.90
C MET A 34 -11.03 -6.55 0.72
N LEU A 35 -11.30 -7.85 0.49
CA LEU A 35 -12.24 -8.31 -0.54
C LEU A 35 -13.66 -7.79 -0.30
N ASN A 36 -14.15 -7.85 0.94
CA ASN A 36 -15.47 -7.33 1.29
C ASN A 36 -15.56 -5.81 1.06
N THR A 37 -14.54 -5.07 1.48
CA THR A 37 -14.47 -3.62 1.27
C THR A 37 -14.36 -3.27 -0.20
N PHE A 38 -13.53 -4.02 -0.96
CA PHE A 38 -13.35 -3.80 -2.40
C PHE A 38 -14.65 -4.05 -3.17
N GLU A 39 -15.43 -5.08 -2.82
CA GLU A 39 -16.74 -5.34 -3.41
C GLU A 39 -17.68 -4.13 -3.28
N ILE A 40 -17.76 -3.55 -2.07
CA ILE A 40 -18.56 -2.35 -1.80
C ILE A 40 -18.03 -1.16 -2.61
N MET A 41 -16.73 -0.88 -2.56
CA MET A 41 -16.12 0.20 -3.33
C MET A 41 -16.35 0.05 -4.83
N LYS A 42 -16.25 -1.19 -5.34
CA LYS A 42 -16.46 -1.52 -6.75
C LYS A 42 -17.91 -1.28 -7.19
N SER A 43 -18.89 -1.55 -6.34
CA SER A 43 -20.30 -1.23 -6.63
C SER A 43 -20.57 0.27 -6.72
N MET A 44 -19.76 1.10 -6.05
CA MET A 44 -19.85 2.57 -6.09
C MET A 44 -19.03 3.19 -7.24
N ASN A 45 -17.99 2.50 -7.71
CA ASN A 45 -17.10 2.98 -8.77
C ASN A 45 -16.63 1.84 -9.67
N GLU A 46 -17.24 1.74 -10.86
CA GLU A 46 -16.92 0.70 -11.84
C GLU A 46 -15.48 0.77 -12.37
N ASN A 47 -14.81 1.91 -12.28
CA ASN A 47 -13.43 2.10 -12.73
C ASN A 47 -12.39 1.72 -11.67
N LEU A 48 -12.80 1.03 -10.59
CA LEU A 48 -11.88 0.59 -9.55
C LEU A 48 -11.22 -0.74 -9.95
N LYS A 49 -9.89 -0.80 -9.82
CA LYS A 49 -9.07 -1.99 -10.01
C LYS A 49 -8.20 -2.23 -8.79
N TRP A 50 -7.94 -3.48 -8.48
CA TRP A 50 -7.05 -3.85 -7.38
C TRP A 50 -5.95 -4.79 -7.86
N MET A 51 -4.71 -4.33 -7.76
CA MET A 51 -3.52 -5.12 -8.07
C MET A 51 -2.93 -5.70 -6.80
N ILE A 52 -2.63 -7.00 -6.83
CA ILE A 52 -2.04 -7.75 -5.72
C ILE A 52 -0.69 -8.31 -6.20
N VAL A 53 0.38 -7.83 -5.58
CA VAL A 53 1.75 -8.29 -5.81
C VAL A 53 2.21 -9.11 -4.61
N GLY A 54 2.48 -10.37 -4.84
CA GLY A 54 2.91 -11.32 -3.83
C GLY A 54 2.31 -12.69 -4.04
N ASP A 55 2.68 -13.62 -3.16
CA ASP A 55 2.25 -15.02 -3.20
C ASP A 55 2.06 -15.51 -1.76
N GLY A 56 1.34 -16.62 -1.59
CA GLY A 56 1.12 -17.23 -0.27
C GLY A 56 -0.03 -18.21 -0.23
N GLY A 57 -0.14 -18.91 0.88
CA GLY A 57 -1.09 -20.02 1.04
C GLY A 57 -2.57 -19.64 0.94
N PHE A 58 -2.91 -18.35 1.02
CA PHE A 58 -4.28 -17.87 0.91
C PHE A 58 -4.68 -17.48 -0.53
N LEU A 59 -3.76 -17.56 -1.50
CA LEU A 59 -3.99 -17.04 -2.86
C LEU A 59 -5.17 -17.72 -3.58
N GLU A 60 -5.28 -19.03 -3.51
CA GLU A 60 -6.38 -19.76 -4.18
C GLU A 60 -7.73 -19.44 -3.51
N SER A 61 -7.79 -19.42 -2.18
CA SER A 61 -8.99 -19.02 -1.45
C SER A 61 -9.41 -17.58 -1.78
N LEU A 62 -8.44 -16.67 -1.93
CA LEU A 62 -8.68 -15.29 -2.36
C LEU A 62 -9.36 -15.24 -3.74
N LYS A 63 -8.85 -16.00 -4.70
CA LYS A 63 -9.44 -16.08 -6.05
C LYS A 63 -10.87 -16.62 -6.02
N GLU A 64 -11.10 -17.70 -5.27
CA GLU A 64 -12.43 -18.29 -5.12
C GLU A 64 -13.44 -17.32 -4.48
N ILE A 65 -13.03 -16.59 -3.43
CA ILE A 65 -13.88 -15.60 -2.79
C ILE A 65 -14.18 -14.47 -3.76
N ALA A 66 -13.18 -13.95 -4.48
CA ALA A 66 -13.35 -12.88 -5.46
C ALA A 66 -14.29 -13.31 -6.62
N PHE A 67 -14.19 -14.55 -7.08
CA PHE A 67 -15.08 -15.09 -8.09
C PHE A 67 -16.53 -15.17 -7.60
N ARG A 68 -16.75 -15.71 -6.41
CA ARG A 68 -18.10 -15.78 -5.80
C ARG A 68 -18.74 -14.41 -5.58
N LYS A 69 -17.91 -13.39 -5.34
CA LYS A 69 -18.35 -11.98 -5.19
C LYS A 69 -18.55 -11.25 -6.53
N GLY A 70 -18.20 -11.85 -7.66
CA GLY A 70 -18.30 -11.20 -8.98
C GLY A 70 -17.30 -10.06 -9.19
N ILE A 71 -16.22 -10.00 -8.42
CA ILE A 71 -15.21 -8.93 -8.49
C ILE A 71 -13.88 -9.40 -9.10
N PHE A 72 -13.77 -10.69 -9.47
CA PHE A 72 -12.52 -11.28 -9.94
C PHE A 72 -11.92 -10.54 -11.14
N ASP A 73 -12.72 -10.11 -12.11
CA ASP A 73 -12.27 -9.38 -13.30
C ASP A 73 -11.72 -7.97 -12.99
N SER A 74 -11.91 -7.50 -11.76
CA SER A 74 -11.37 -6.25 -11.27
C SER A 74 -10.09 -6.41 -10.44
N LEU A 75 -9.69 -7.67 -10.18
CA LEU A 75 -8.45 -8.02 -9.51
C LEU A 75 -7.36 -8.33 -10.54
N ILE A 76 -6.15 -7.83 -10.27
CA ILE A 76 -4.95 -8.11 -11.06
C ILE A 76 -3.97 -8.82 -10.15
N ILE A 77 -3.92 -10.14 -10.23
CA ILE A 77 -3.03 -10.96 -9.41
C ILE A 77 -1.73 -11.17 -10.16
N VAL A 78 -0.67 -10.53 -9.68
CA VAL A 78 0.65 -10.52 -10.34
C VAL A 78 1.51 -11.72 -9.93
N GLY A 79 1.35 -12.19 -8.68
CA GLY A 79 2.24 -13.16 -8.07
C GLY A 79 3.51 -12.51 -7.50
N LYS A 80 4.49 -13.34 -7.17
CA LYS A 80 5.77 -12.90 -6.63
C LYS A 80 6.65 -12.31 -7.73
N ILE A 81 7.25 -11.15 -7.48
CA ILE A 81 8.17 -10.47 -8.40
C ILE A 81 9.52 -10.17 -7.70
N PRO A 82 10.61 -9.94 -8.46
CA PRO A 82 11.87 -9.48 -7.91
C PRO A 82 11.72 -8.12 -7.22
N ARG A 83 12.47 -7.91 -6.12
CA ARG A 83 12.42 -6.64 -5.38
C ARG A 83 12.83 -5.43 -6.23
N SER A 84 13.75 -5.62 -7.18
CA SER A 84 14.18 -4.58 -8.12
C SER A 84 13.08 -4.07 -9.04
N GLU A 85 12.00 -4.84 -9.24
CA GLU A 85 10.88 -4.47 -10.10
C GLU A 85 9.71 -3.83 -9.32
N LEU A 86 9.70 -3.92 -7.98
CA LEU A 86 8.59 -3.43 -7.14
C LEU A 86 8.27 -1.95 -7.37
N CYS A 87 9.29 -1.12 -7.58
CA CYS A 87 9.11 0.32 -7.80
C CYS A 87 8.20 0.62 -9.01
N MET A 88 8.28 -0.17 -10.09
CA MET A 88 7.40 -0.02 -11.25
C MET A 88 5.93 -0.28 -10.92
N PHE A 89 5.68 -1.25 -10.05
CA PHE A 89 4.32 -1.57 -9.60
C PHE A 89 3.78 -0.50 -8.67
N TYR A 90 4.57 -0.04 -7.69
CA TYR A 90 4.17 1.10 -6.86
C TYR A 90 3.86 2.31 -7.72
N ASN A 91 4.75 2.74 -8.62
CA ASN A 91 4.55 3.90 -9.47
C ASN A 91 3.30 3.81 -10.37
N SER A 92 2.79 2.61 -10.66
CA SER A 92 1.58 2.44 -11.47
C SER A 92 0.29 2.70 -10.70
N ALA A 93 0.33 2.62 -9.37
CA ALA A 93 -0.84 2.73 -8.50
C ALA A 93 -1.25 4.20 -8.25
N ASP A 94 -2.49 4.38 -7.84
CA ASP A 94 -3.01 5.65 -7.35
C ASP A 94 -2.99 5.68 -5.82
N ILE A 95 -3.11 4.52 -5.18
CA ILE A 95 -3.07 4.36 -3.75
C ILE A 95 -2.59 2.95 -3.37
N PHE A 96 -1.76 2.86 -2.35
CA PHE A 96 -1.40 1.62 -1.69
C PHE A 96 -2.33 1.36 -0.51
N TRP A 97 -2.77 0.13 -0.32
CA TRP A 97 -3.53 -0.24 0.86
C TRP A 97 -3.18 -1.64 1.36
N LEU A 98 -3.11 -1.78 2.68
CA LEU A 98 -2.95 -3.06 3.35
C LEU A 98 -3.64 -3.00 4.72
N LEU A 99 -4.68 -3.81 4.91
CA LEU A 99 -5.49 -3.83 6.14
C LEU A 99 -5.15 -5.08 6.98
N SER A 100 -3.87 -5.23 7.30
CA SER A 100 -3.37 -6.35 8.10
C SER A 100 -4.08 -6.42 9.45
N GLU A 101 -4.61 -7.60 9.78
CA GLU A 101 -5.21 -7.87 11.09
C GLU A 101 -4.15 -8.13 12.16
N TYR A 102 -2.93 -8.41 11.74
CA TYR A 102 -1.78 -8.60 12.62
C TYR A 102 -1.11 -7.26 12.92
N GLN A 103 -0.54 -7.12 14.11
CA GLN A 103 0.32 -5.98 14.40
C GLN A 103 1.51 -6.02 13.45
N GLU A 104 1.50 -5.11 12.48
CA GLU A 104 2.70 -4.86 11.68
C GLU A 104 3.77 -4.29 12.60
N ALA A 105 4.96 -4.90 12.57
CA ALA A 105 6.07 -4.39 13.38
C ALA A 105 6.44 -2.96 12.99
N PHE A 106 6.42 -2.66 11.67
CA PHE A 106 6.65 -1.30 11.14
C PHE A 106 5.92 -1.10 9.80
N GLY A 107 5.92 -2.10 8.92
CA GLY A 107 5.24 -2.00 7.63
C GLY A 107 6.06 -1.27 6.56
N LEU A 108 7.28 -1.76 6.25
CA LEU A 108 8.15 -1.16 5.22
C LEU A 108 7.45 -0.93 3.87
N VAL A 109 6.46 -1.74 3.52
CA VAL A 109 5.69 -1.61 2.26
C VAL A 109 4.93 -0.28 2.16
N TYR A 110 4.53 0.32 3.29
CA TYR A 110 3.93 1.66 3.31
C TYR A 110 4.98 2.72 2.96
N ILE A 111 6.20 2.62 3.50
CA ILE A 111 7.30 3.53 3.18
C ILE A 111 7.77 3.34 1.73
N GLU A 112 7.84 2.11 1.24
CA GLU A 112 8.19 1.80 -0.15
C GLU A 112 7.20 2.44 -1.13
N SER A 113 5.90 2.39 -0.82
CA SER A 113 4.85 3.06 -1.59
C SER A 113 5.06 4.57 -1.62
N GLN A 114 5.26 5.20 -0.47
CA GLN A 114 5.46 6.64 -0.35
C GLN A 114 6.74 7.10 -1.05
N ALA A 115 7.83 6.33 -0.97
CA ALA A 115 9.07 6.60 -1.71
C ALA A 115 8.87 6.59 -3.23
N CYS A 116 7.86 5.86 -3.71
CA CYS A 116 7.44 5.83 -5.12
C CYS A 116 6.33 6.86 -5.45
N GLY A 117 6.02 7.81 -4.55
CA GLY A 117 5.03 8.86 -4.78
C GLY A 117 3.58 8.39 -4.66
N VAL A 118 3.31 7.30 -3.94
CA VAL A 118 1.97 6.73 -3.81
C VAL A 118 1.53 6.76 -2.34
N PRO A 119 0.42 7.46 -2.01
CA PRO A 119 -0.09 7.52 -0.65
C PRO A 119 -0.56 6.15 -0.16
N ALA A 120 -0.46 5.92 1.14
CA ALA A 120 -0.74 4.63 1.74
C ALA A 120 -1.94 4.67 2.69
N ILE A 121 -2.74 3.61 2.70
CA ILE A 121 -3.82 3.41 3.68
C ILE A 121 -3.54 2.16 4.50
N GLY A 122 -3.66 2.27 5.82
CA GLY A 122 -3.58 1.15 6.74
C GLY A 122 -4.40 1.39 8.00
N TYR A 123 -4.55 0.34 8.80
CA TYR A 123 -5.20 0.48 10.11
C TYR A 123 -4.39 1.38 11.05
N ASN A 124 -5.09 2.16 11.85
CA ASN A 124 -4.55 3.02 12.91
C ASN A 124 -4.03 2.18 14.10
N ASN A 125 -2.99 1.40 13.86
CA ASN A 125 -2.33 0.55 14.86
C ASN A 125 -0.83 0.93 15.01
N SER A 126 -0.15 0.35 16.02
CA SER A 126 1.17 0.80 16.46
C SER A 126 2.22 0.89 15.35
N GLY A 127 2.44 -0.18 14.59
CA GLY A 127 3.49 -0.18 13.55
C GLY A 127 3.16 0.70 12.35
N VAL A 128 1.88 0.74 11.93
CA VAL A 128 1.45 1.53 10.78
C VAL A 128 1.49 3.03 11.07
N ARG A 129 1.22 3.45 12.34
CA ARG A 129 1.34 4.86 12.77
C ARG A 129 2.75 5.43 12.61
N GLU A 130 3.76 4.58 12.65
CA GLU A 130 5.14 5.02 12.44
C GLU A 130 5.46 5.18 10.94
N ALA A 131 4.77 4.42 10.09
CA ALA A 131 4.99 4.36 8.65
C ALA A 131 4.08 5.30 7.85
N VAL A 132 2.96 5.78 8.41
CA VAL A 132 2.00 6.66 7.74
C VAL A 132 1.67 7.84 8.63
N VAL A 133 1.78 9.05 8.08
CA VAL A 133 1.33 10.30 8.72
C VAL A 133 -0.05 10.64 8.15
N ASP A 134 -1.05 10.54 9.02
CA ASP A 134 -2.46 10.71 8.63
C ASP A 134 -2.73 12.08 7.97
N GLY A 135 -3.40 12.06 6.81
CA GLY A 135 -3.68 13.23 5.98
C GLY A 135 -2.47 13.86 5.28
N VAL A 136 -1.24 13.36 5.50
CA VAL A 136 0.00 13.94 4.95
C VAL A 136 0.71 12.98 3.98
N THR A 137 0.87 11.71 4.38
CA THR A 137 1.51 10.69 3.54
C THR A 137 0.58 9.52 3.20
N GLY A 138 -0.63 9.55 3.73
CA GLY A 138 -1.64 8.53 3.57
C GLY A 138 -2.75 8.73 4.59
N TYR A 139 -3.46 7.66 4.90
CA TYR A 139 -4.55 7.68 5.86
C TYR A 139 -4.46 6.51 6.82
N LEU A 140 -4.72 6.80 8.09
CA LEU A 140 -4.85 5.81 9.15
C LEU A 140 -6.33 5.61 9.45
N ILE A 141 -6.88 4.44 9.12
CA ILE A 141 -8.28 4.15 9.30
C ILE A 141 -8.56 3.34 10.57
N ASN A 142 -9.68 3.60 11.22
CA ASN A 142 -10.16 2.85 12.38
C ASN A 142 -11.28 1.87 12.00
N ASN A 143 -11.96 2.13 10.89
CA ASN A 143 -13.05 1.32 10.37
C ASN A 143 -13.07 1.36 8.83
N LEU A 144 -13.89 0.51 8.22
CA LEU A 144 -13.96 0.38 6.77
C LEU A 144 -14.73 1.52 6.10
N ASP A 145 -15.61 2.23 6.81
CA ASP A 145 -16.35 3.38 6.28
C ASP A 145 -15.40 4.54 5.95
N GLU A 146 -14.34 4.73 6.76
CA GLU A 146 -13.28 5.70 6.47
C GLU A 146 -12.52 5.33 5.17
N MET A 147 -12.28 4.03 4.93
CA MET A 147 -11.69 3.58 3.66
C MET A 147 -12.59 3.88 2.47
N LEU A 148 -13.90 3.61 2.59
CA LEU A 148 -14.87 3.91 1.55
C LEU A 148 -14.88 5.42 1.22
N ASP A 149 -14.95 6.27 2.24
CA ASP A 149 -14.93 7.73 2.08
C ASP A 149 -13.65 8.20 1.37
N ILE A 150 -12.47 7.75 1.77
CA ILE A 150 -11.19 8.13 1.16
C ILE A 150 -11.14 7.80 -0.33
N VAL A 151 -11.59 6.59 -0.72
CA VAL A 151 -11.49 6.11 -2.11
C VAL A 151 -12.59 6.71 -2.98
N VAL A 152 -13.84 6.75 -2.51
CA VAL A 152 -14.98 7.27 -3.27
C VAL A 152 -14.85 8.78 -3.50
N THR A 153 -14.44 9.54 -2.48
CA THR A 153 -14.25 11.00 -2.59
C THR A 153 -12.87 11.38 -3.15
N LYS A 154 -12.00 10.40 -3.42
CA LYS A 154 -10.64 10.58 -3.94
C LYS A 154 -9.76 11.48 -3.05
N LYS A 155 -9.97 11.47 -1.74
CA LYS A 155 -9.17 12.25 -0.78
C LYS A 155 -7.66 12.02 -0.91
N PHE A 156 -7.24 10.82 -1.35
CA PHE A 156 -5.84 10.50 -1.56
C PHE A 156 -5.14 11.40 -2.60
N GLN A 157 -5.88 12.04 -3.49
CA GLN A 157 -5.31 12.92 -4.53
C GLN A 157 -4.81 14.27 -4.00
N ILE A 158 -5.17 14.66 -2.77
CA ILE A 158 -4.67 15.90 -2.16
C ILE A 158 -3.26 15.74 -1.57
N ILE A 159 -2.81 14.49 -1.38
CA ILE A 159 -1.48 14.20 -0.85
C ILE A 159 -0.43 14.49 -1.93
N THR A 160 0.57 15.29 -1.58
CA THR A 160 1.58 15.75 -2.53
C THR A 160 2.77 14.79 -2.60
N ASN A 161 3.39 14.69 -3.78
CA ASN A 161 4.62 13.90 -3.94
C ASN A 161 5.76 14.42 -3.05
N GLU A 162 5.81 15.71 -2.77
CA GLU A 162 6.81 16.31 -1.89
C GLU A 162 6.69 15.77 -0.46
N SER A 163 5.48 15.75 0.11
CA SER A 163 5.26 15.22 1.46
C SER A 163 5.60 13.73 1.56
N LEU A 164 5.26 12.94 0.54
CA LEU A 164 5.57 11.52 0.47
C LEU A 164 7.08 11.26 0.44
N TYR A 165 7.79 11.98 -0.42
CA TYR A 165 9.22 11.84 -0.61
C TYR A 165 10.00 12.30 0.63
N ASP A 166 9.68 13.46 1.19
CA ASP A 166 10.37 14.00 2.37
C ASP A 166 10.17 13.13 3.61
N PHE A 167 9.00 12.52 3.75
CA PHE A 167 8.77 11.58 4.83
C PHE A 167 9.56 10.28 4.61
N SER A 168 9.50 9.69 3.42
CA SER A 168 10.18 8.43 3.11
C SER A 168 11.70 8.50 3.24
N LYS A 169 12.33 9.66 2.95
CA LYS A 169 13.75 9.90 3.15
C LYS A 169 14.23 9.67 4.57
N LYS A 170 13.36 9.85 5.58
CA LYS A 170 13.71 9.62 6.98
C LYS A 170 14.09 8.17 7.26
N PHE A 171 13.64 7.25 6.40
CA PHE A 171 13.87 5.82 6.48
C PHE A 171 14.91 5.30 5.48
N ASP A 172 15.59 6.20 4.77
CA ASP A 172 16.72 5.85 3.94
C ASP A 172 17.80 5.15 4.78
N SER A 173 18.30 4.03 4.29
CA SER A 173 19.23 3.17 5.05
C SER A 173 20.51 3.91 5.46
N LYS A 174 21.02 4.80 4.59
CA LYS A 174 22.20 5.62 4.87
C LYS A 174 21.91 6.64 5.98
N GLN A 175 20.75 7.28 5.94
CA GLN A 175 20.33 8.24 6.97
C GLN A 175 20.12 7.56 8.33
N CYS A 176 19.49 6.38 8.33
CA CYS A 176 19.32 5.58 9.54
C CYS A 176 20.67 5.16 10.14
N TYR A 177 21.60 4.70 9.31
CA TYR A 177 22.96 4.33 9.73
C TYR A 177 23.72 5.50 10.36
N LEU A 178 23.67 6.67 9.72
CA LEU A 178 24.33 7.88 10.24
C LEU A 178 23.76 8.33 11.60
N LYS A 179 22.44 8.22 11.80
CA LYS A 179 21.82 8.50 13.10
C LYS A 179 22.29 7.55 14.20
N ILE A 180 22.41 6.25 13.89
CA ILE A 180 22.90 5.23 14.83
C ILE A 180 24.36 5.53 15.21
N LEU A 181 25.21 5.81 14.22
CA LEU A 181 26.63 6.15 14.47
C LEU A 181 26.76 7.40 15.36
N LYS A 182 25.96 8.44 15.09
CA LYS A 182 25.97 9.66 15.90
C LYS A 182 25.59 9.37 17.34
N ALA A 183 24.50 8.65 17.56
CA ALA A 183 24.04 8.29 18.91
C ALA A 183 25.05 7.42 19.66
N PHE A 184 25.75 6.51 18.95
CA PHE A 184 26.82 5.70 19.52
C PHE A 184 28.01 6.55 19.96
N ASN A 185 28.48 7.45 19.11
CA ASN A 185 29.62 8.34 19.41
C ASN A 185 29.31 9.29 20.56
N GLU A 186 28.07 9.83 20.64
CA GLU A 186 27.65 10.71 21.76
C GLU A 186 27.63 10.00 23.11
N LYS A 187 27.33 8.66 23.12
CA LYS A 187 27.42 7.86 24.36
C LYS A 187 28.87 7.59 24.79
N VAL A 188 29.73 7.27 23.83
CA VAL A 188 31.16 6.97 24.11
C VAL A 188 31.95 8.17 24.56
N ILE A 189 31.53 9.41 24.21
CA ILE A 189 32.21 10.66 24.63
C ILE A 189 31.78 11.10 26.05
N ASN A 190 30.60 10.63 26.53
CA ASN A 190 30.04 11.00 27.85
C ASN A 190 30.28 9.94 28.94
N GLU A 191 31.02 8.88 28.65
CA GLU A 191 31.59 7.92 29.62
C GLU A 191 33.09 8.20 29.83
#